data_53099c810d56ee30a9153903ea362e5c
#
_entry.id   53099c810d56ee30a9153903ea362e5c
#
_cell.length_a   1.000
_cell.length_b   1.000
_cell.length_c   1.000
_cell.angle_alpha   90.00
_cell.angle_beta   90.00
_cell.angle_gamma   90.00
#
_symmetry.space_group_name_H-M   'P 1'
#
loop_
_entity.id
_entity.type
_entity.pdbx_description
1 polymer ?
#
loop_
_entity_poly.entity_id
_entity_poly.type
_entity_poly.pdbx_seq_one_letter_code
_entity_poly.pdbx_strand_id
1 'polypeptide(L)'
;MNKDIIIGIDAGTSLIKAVAFTTNGRELGISSTPNEYTIKSDGKATQSLELTWKNCCKVIKDLGNQFNNFEKRVCLISVTGQGDGTWLIDKNGEPVCDAWLWLDSRSSDIAKKLTNLESEEMRFIATGTGMFSGQQSSQLLFMETHHRETLDKAKTAFHCKDWIYYKLTGIKATDPSESCFTFGNFRTQEY
;
A
#
# COMPACT_ATOMS: atom_id res chain seq x y z
N MET A 1 22.62 4.29 -25.18
CA MET A 1 21.90 5.39 -24.50
C MET A 1 22.14 5.26 -23.00
N ASN A 2 22.43 6.37 -22.32
CA ASN A 2 22.71 6.34 -20.89
C ASN A 2 21.37 6.24 -20.13
N LYS A 3 21.30 5.33 -19.14
CA LYS A 3 20.15 5.23 -18.23
C LYS A 3 20.34 6.27 -17.13
N ASP A 4 19.60 7.35 -17.19
CA ASP A 4 19.81 8.57 -16.38
C ASP A 4 18.56 9.07 -15.66
N ILE A 5 17.42 8.35 -15.77
CA ILE A 5 16.15 8.71 -15.13
C ILE A 5 15.80 7.71 -14.02
N ILE A 6 15.49 8.24 -12.83
CA ILE A 6 14.85 7.52 -11.72
C ILE A 6 13.39 7.98 -11.65
N ILE A 7 12.45 7.05 -11.50
CA ILE A 7 11.04 7.35 -11.29
C ILE A 7 10.68 7.06 -9.85
N GLY A 8 10.10 8.05 -9.15
CA GLY A 8 9.41 7.88 -7.87
C GLY A 8 7.90 7.84 -8.11
N ILE A 9 7.22 6.81 -7.59
CA ILE A 9 5.75 6.70 -7.60
C ILE A 9 5.26 6.89 -6.17
N ASP A 10 4.30 7.80 -5.97
CA ASP A 10 3.56 7.98 -4.73
C ASP A 10 2.10 7.59 -4.98
N ALA A 11 1.72 6.40 -4.51
CA ALA A 11 0.36 5.87 -4.61
C ALA A 11 -0.47 6.29 -3.39
N GLY A 12 -0.80 7.58 -3.31
CA GLY A 12 -1.58 8.15 -2.21
C GLY A 12 -3.06 7.78 -2.27
N THR A 13 -3.78 8.02 -1.17
CA THR A 13 -5.21 7.73 -1.05
C THR A 13 -6.05 8.50 -2.07
N SER A 14 -5.83 9.81 -2.22
CA SER A 14 -6.62 10.70 -3.07
C SER A 14 -5.93 11.12 -4.37
N LEU A 15 -4.62 10.94 -4.47
CA LEU A 15 -3.81 11.35 -5.60
C LEU A 15 -2.66 10.38 -5.82
N ILE A 16 -2.44 9.98 -7.06
CA ILE A 16 -1.25 9.25 -7.46
C ILE A 16 -0.34 10.19 -8.25
N LYS A 17 0.96 10.15 -7.94
CA LYS A 17 1.99 10.93 -8.60
C LYS A 17 3.11 10.04 -9.12
N ALA A 18 3.70 10.42 -10.24
CA ALA A 18 4.97 9.91 -10.70
C ALA A 18 5.90 11.10 -10.99
N VAL A 19 7.12 11.03 -10.47
CA VAL A 19 8.13 12.09 -10.63
C VAL A 19 9.38 11.48 -11.24
N ALA A 20 9.90 12.11 -12.28
CA ALA A 20 11.18 11.75 -12.88
C ALA A 20 12.28 12.59 -12.27
N PHE A 21 13.36 11.94 -11.86
CA PHE A 21 14.57 12.56 -11.34
C PHE A 21 15.78 12.15 -12.17
N THR A 22 16.77 13.02 -12.20
CA THR A 22 18.14 12.63 -12.59
C THR A 22 18.74 11.72 -11.51
N THR A 23 19.81 10.99 -11.83
CA THR A 23 20.53 10.14 -10.86
C THR A 23 21.17 10.92 -9.70
N ASN A 24 21.29 12.25 -9.80
CA ASN A 24 21.75 13.13 -8.72
C ASN A 24 20.60 13.84 -7.97
N GLY A 25 19.34 13.40 -8.18
CA GLY A 25 18.17 13.85 -7.41
C GLY A 25 17.48 15.13 -7.92
N ARG A 26 17.89 15.70 -9.07
CA ARG A 26 17.19 16.86 -9.64
C ARG A 26 15.89 16.40 -10.32
N GLU A 27 14.77 17.03 -9.99
CA GLU A 27 13.50 16.82 -10.65
C GLU A 27 13.55 17.21 -12.13
N LEU A 28 12.99 16.37 -12.99
CA LEU A 28 12.90 16.55 -14.44
C LEU A 28 11.47 16.77 -14.92
N GLY A 29 10.49 16.19 -14.25
CA GLY A 29 9.10 16.30 -14.62
C GLY A 29 8.20 15.52 -13.67
N ILE A 30 6.91 15.84 -13.68
CA ILE A 30 5.89 15.25 -12.81
C ILE A 30 4.61 14.98 -13.60
N SER A 31 3.91 13.92 -13.20
CA SER A 31 2.54 13.63 -13.61
C SER A 31 1.72 13.18 -12.42
N SER A 32 0.44 13.51 -12.38
CA SER A 32 -0.47 13.10 -11.32
C SER A 32 -1.87 12.85 -11.86
N THR A 33 -2.63 12.02 -11.10
CA THR A 33 -4.05 11.76 -11.39
C THR A 33 -4.79 11.53 -10.08
N PRO A 34 -6.07 11.96 -9.97
CA PRO A 34 -6.90 11.59 -8.82
C PRO A 34 -6.96 10.08 -8.64
N ASN A 35 -7.03 9.64 -7.39
CA ASN A 35 -7.23 8.25 -7.00
C ASN A 35 -8.51 8.15 -6.20
N GLU A 36 -9.54 7.58 -6.81
CA GLU A 36 -10.89 7.55 -6.22
C GLU A 36 -10.95 6.53 -5.08
N TYR A 37 -11.68 6.85 -4.03
CA TYR A 37 -12.00 5.97 -2.92
C TYR A 37 -13.42 6.24 -2.42
N THR A 38 -13.98 5.28 -1.68
CA THR A 38 -15.34 5.35 -1.15
C THR A 38 -15.31 5.40 0.37
N ILE A 39 -16.03 6.37 0.96
CA ILE A 39 -16.33 6.41 2.38
C ILE A 39 -17.84 6.31 2.55
N LYS A 40 -18.30 5.50 3.53
CA LYS A 40 -19.70 5.35 3.91
C LYS A 40 -19.93 5.70 5.38
N SER A 41 -21.17 5.99 5.72
CA SER A 41 -21.57 6.36 7.08
C SER A 41 -21.42 5.23 8.12
N ASP A 42 -21.32 3.98 7.67
CA ASP A 42 -21.08 2.79 8.50
C ASP A 42 -19.60 2.59 8.89
N GLY A 43 -18.74 3.55 8.56
CA GLY A 43 -17.30 3.51 8.82
C GLY A 43 -16.48 2.82 7.74
N LYS A 44 -17.13 2.32 6.68
CA LYS A 44 -16.45 1.70 5.54
C LYS A 44 -15.65 2.74 4.77
N ALA A 45 -14.36 2.48 4.54
CA ALA A 45 -13.50 3.23 3.64
C ALA A 45 -12.72 2.27 2.74
N THR A 46 -13.00 2.29 1.44
CA THR A 46 -12.43 1.31 0.50
C THR A 46 -11.95 1.94 -0.80
N GLN A 47 -11.03 1.25 -1.47
CA GLN A 47 -10.44 1.66 -2.74
C GLN A 47 -10.21 0.46 -3.66
N SER A 48 -10.46 0.63 -4.96
CA SER A 48 -10.21 -0.43 -5.93
C SER A 48 -8.71 -0.62 -6.17
N LEU A 49 -8.20 -1.86 -5.97
CA LEU A 49 -6.83 -2.23 -6.29
C LEU A 49 -6.53 -2.03 -7.78
N GLU A 50 -7.45 -2.47 -8.64
CA GLU A 50 -7.27 -2.39 -10.08
C GLU A 50 -7.28 -0.95 -10.60
N LEU A 51 -8.15 -0.08 -10.05
CA LEU A 51 -8.17 1.33 -10.44
C LEU A 51 -6.88 2.03 -9.98
N THR A 52 -6.42 1.75 -8.76
CA THR A 52 -5.14 2.28 -8.25
C THR A 52 -3.98 1.87 -9.17
N TRP A 53 -3.92 0.61 -9.60
CA TRP A 53 -2.91 0.16 -10.56
C TRP A 53 -3.03 0.86 -11.92
N LYS A 54 -4.24 0.98 -12.48
CA LYS A 54 -4.47 1.70 -13.74
C LYS A 54 -4.04 3.16 -13.65
N ASN A 55 -4.30 3.81 -12.53
CA ASN A 55 -3.87 5.18 -12.27
C ASN A 55 -2.35 5.29 -12.16
N CYS A 56 -1.66 4.33 -11.55
CA CYS A 56 -0.19 4.26 -11.57
C CYS A 56 0.35 4.14 -13.00
N CYS A 57 -0.21 3.24 -13.80
CA CYS A 57 0.18 3.10 -15.20
C CYS A 57 -0.05 4.39 -16.00
N LYS A 58 -1.19 5.07 -15.74
CA LYS A 58 -1.52 6.34 -16.39
C LYS A 58 -0.49 7.41 -16.09
N VAL A 59 -0.15 7.64 -14.83
CA VAL A 59 0.82 8.69 -14.46
C VAL A 59 2.22 8.40 -15.00
N ILE A 60 2.65 7.12 -15.04
CA ILE A 60 3.93 6.74 -15.66
C ILE A 60 3.92 7.04 -17.16
N LYS A 61 2.83 6.70 -17.86
CA LYS A 61 2.68 6.97 -19.29
C LYS A 61 2.67 8.46 -19.58
N ASP A 62 1.89 9.25 -18.81
CA ASP A 62 1.77 10.70 -18.97
C ASP A 62 3.10 11.39 -18.67
N LEU A 63 3.84 10.90 -17.67
CA LEU A 63 5.20 11.35 -17.40
C LEU A 63 6.15 11.05 -18.57
N GLY A 64 6.07 9.82 -19.09
CA GLY A 64 6.90 9.38 -20.23
C GLY A 64 6.73 10.23 -21.48
N ASN A 65 5.53 10.73 -21.73
CA ASN A 65 5.23 11.61 -22.87
C ASN A 65 5.95 12.97 -22.83
N GLN A 66 6.54 13.34 -21.68
CA GLN A 66 7.31 14.58 -21.51
C GLN A 66 8.78 14.43 -21.99
N PHE A 67 9.21 13.19 -22.32
CA PHE A 67 10.62 12.90 -22.61
C PHE A 67 10.79 12.09 -23.90
N ASN A 68 11.83 12.37 -24.66
CA ASN A 68 12.24 11.52 -25.77
C ASN A 68 12.93 10.25 -25.24
N ASN A 69 12.56 9.08 -25.80
CA ASN A 69 13.15 7.78 -25.48
C ASN A 69 13.09 7.42 -23.97
N PHE A 70 12.02 7.82 -23.29
CA PHE A 70 11.86 7.69 -21.83
C PHE A 70 12.17 6.29 -21.32
N GLU A 71 11.56 5.26 -21.90
CA GLU A 71 11.68 3.86 -21.52
C GLU A 71 13.15 3.35 -21.58
N LYS A 72 13.96 3.91 -22.49
CA LYS A 72 15.37 3.55 -22.65
C LYS A 72 16.28 4.28 -21.65
N ARG A 73 15.78 5.36 -21.07
CA ARG A 73 16.51 6.21 -20.11
C ARG A 73 16.23 5.84 -18.66
N VAL A 74 15.12 5.17 -18.36
CA VAL A 74 14.78 4.77 -16.99
C VAL A 74 15.76 3.70 -16.49
N CYS A 75 16.36 3.94 -15.33
CA CYS A 75 17.28 3.00 -14.65
C CYS A 75 16.66 2.41 -13.39
N LEU A 76 15.71 3.08 -12.75
CA LEU A 76 15.10 2.67 -11.50
C LEU A 76 13.66 3.18 -11.40
N ILE A 77 12.79 2.37 -10.80
CA ILE A 77 11.47 2.78 -10.32
C ILE A 77 11.41 2.48 -8.83
N SER A 78 11.04 3.47 -8.03
CA SER A 78 10.78 3.34 -6.60
C SER A 78 9.31 3.62 -6.32
N VAL A 79 8.72 2.91 -5.39
CA VAL A 79 7.31 3.03 -5.03
C VAL A 79 7.18 3.37 -3.55
N THR A 80 6.37 4.38 -3.26
CA THR A 80 5.77 4.63 -1.96
C THR A 80 4.27 4.75 -2.12
N GLY A 81 3.53 4.82 -1.03
CA GLY A 81 2.07 4.96 -1.08
C GLY A 81 1.48 5.20 0.30
N GLN A 82 0.14 5.24 0.35
CA GLN A 82 -0.57 5.26 1.62
C GLN A 82 -0.17 4.05 2.47
N GLY A 83 0.07 4.29 3.75
CA GLY A 83 0.39 3.25 4.72
C GLY A 83 -0.86 2.58 5.27
N ASP A 84 -0.64 1.51 6.03
CA ASP A 84 -1.68 0.70 6.66
C ASP A 84 -2.76 0.18 5.68
N GLY A 85 -3.91 -0.27 6.22
CA GLY A 85 -4.97 -0.85 5.42
C GLY A 85 -4.69 -2.28 4.97
N THR A 86 -5.65 -2.89 4.28
CA THR A 86 -5.60 -4.30 3.90
C THR A 86 -5.95 -4.48 2.42
N TRP A 87 -5.00 -4.96 1.64
CA TRP A 87 -5.04 -5.14 0.19
C TRP A 87 -4.93 -6.63 -0.12
N LEU A 88 -6.06 -7.32 -0.32
CA LEU A 88 -6.12 -8.77 -0.42
C LEU A 88 -6.11 -9.27 -1.87
N ILE A 89 -5.26 -10.25 -2.15
CA ILE A 89 -5.23 -10.97 -3.42
C ILE A 89 -5.37 -12.48 -3.22
N ASP A 90 -5.89 -13.16 -4.23
CA ASP A 90 -6.05 -14.61 -4.30
C ASP A 90 -4.74 -15.32 -4.72
N LYS A 91 -4.83 -16.63 -4.94
CA LYS A 91 -3.70 -17.46 -5.40
C LYS A 91 -3.20 -17.11 -6.80
N ASN A 92 -4.04 -16.51 -7.63
CA ASN A 92 -3.71 -16.09 -9.00
C ASN A 92 -3.15 -14.66 -9.05
N GLY A 93 -3.16 -13.95 -7.91
CA GLY A 93 -2.72 -12.56 -7.83
C GLY A 93 -3.83 -11.55 -8.15
N GLU A 94 -5.08 -12.00 -8.18
CA GLU A 94 -6.24 -11.13 -8.45
C GLU A 94 -6.85 -10.61 -7.14
N PRO A 95 -7.33 -9.34 -7.12
CA PRO A 95 -8.03 -8.79 -5.96
C PRO A 95 -9.25 -9.63 -5.55
N VAL A 96 -9.40 -9.95 -4.26
CA VAL A 96 -10.58 -10.65 -3.74
C VAL A 96 -11.70 -9.70 -3.31
N CYS A 97 -11.37 -8.44 -3.07
CA CYS A 97 -12.29 -7.34 -2.75
C CYS A 97 -11.56 -6.01 -2.97
N ASP A 98 -12.29 -4.89 -2.83
CA ASP A 98 -11.66 -3.59 -2.69
C ASP A 98 -10.78 -3.55 -1.44
N ALA A 99 -9.66 -2.83 -1.51
CA ALA A 99 -8.79 -2.59 -0.37
C ALA A 99 -9.56 -1.87 0.76
N TRP A 100 -9.33 -2.29 2.00
CA TRP A 100 -9.75 -1.55 3.17
C TRP A 100 -8.67 -0.54 3.50
N LEU A 101 -9.05 0.74 3.53
CA LEU A 101 -8.09 1.81 3.74
C LEU A 101 -7.74 1.99 5.22
N TRP A 102 -6.68 2.72 5.48
CA TRP A 102 -6.32 3.18 6.83
C TRP A 102 -7.40 4.06 7.49
N LEU A 103 -8.28 4.65 6.67
CA LEU A 103 -9.46 5.42 7.09
C LEU A 103 -10.65 4.55 7.51
N ASP A 104 -10.61 3.24 7.27
CA ASP A 104 -11.71 2.33 7.61
C ASP A 104 -11.80 2.14 9.11
N SER A 105 -12.95 2.47 9.67
CA SER A 105 -13.19 2.45 11.12
C SER A 105 -14.02 1.26 11.61
N ARG A 106 -14.40 0.33 10.72
CA ARG A 106 -15.25 -0.83 11.10
C ARG A 106 -14.63 -1.73 12.16
N SER A 107 -13.30 -1.82 12.20
CA SER A 107 -12.56 -2.61 13.19
C SER A 107 -12.24 -1.86 14.50
N SER A 108 -12.85 -0.69 14.74
CA SER A 108 -12.56 0.15 15.93
C SER A 108 -12.74 -0.58 17.26
N ASP A 109 -13.79 -1.40 17.39
CA ASP A 109 -14.02 -2.18 18.62
C ASP A 109 -12.96 -3.27 18.81
N ILE A 110 -12.48 -3.85 17.73
CA ILE A 110 -11.37 -4.82 17.75
C ILE A 110 -10.08 -4.11 18.18
N ALA A 111 -9.76 -2.99 17.56
CA ALA A 111 -8.58 -2.20 17.91
C ALA A 111 -8.59 -1.82 19.40
N LYS A 112 -9.74 -1.34 19.92
CA LYS A 112 -9.91 -1.01 21.33
C LYS A 112 -9.72 -2.21 22.26
N LYS A 113 -10.22 -3.39 21.88
CA LYS A 113 -10.00 -4.62 22.66
C LYS A 113 -8.53 -5.00 22.68
N LEU A 114 -7.84 -4.94 21.53
CA LEU A 114 -6.42 -5.26 21.41
C LEU A 114 -5.54 -4.30 22.26
N THR A 115 -5.87 -3.01 22.25
CA THR A 115 -5.16 -1.99 23.08
C THR A 115 -5.23 -2.28 24.57
N ASN A 116 -6.25 -2.99 25.04
CA ASN A 116 -6.42 -3.32 26.45
C ASN A 116 -5.82 -4.70 26.83
N LEU A 117 -5.13 -5.38 25.94
CA LEU A 117 -4.44 -6.64 26.26
C LEU A 117 -3.12 -6.36 27.01
N GLU A 118 -2.77 -7.23 27.96
CA GLU A 118 -1.49 -7.16 28.69
C GLU A 118 -0.27 -7.23 27.74
N SER A 119 -0.43 -7.86 26.58
CA SER A 119 0.62 -7.97 25.56
C SER A 119 0.84 -6.69 24.73
N GLU A 120 -0.03 -5.67 24.85
CA GLU A 120 0.03 -4.47 24.02
C GLU A 120 1.30 -3.65 24.25
N GLU A 121 1.77 -3.57 25.49
CA GLU A 121 3.02 -2.87 25.79
C GLU A 121 4.21 -3.52 25.07
N MET A 122 4.32 -4.85 25.10
CA MET A 122 5.38 -5.57 24.38
C MET A 122 5.26 -5.39 22.88
N ARG A 123 4.03 -5.45 22.33
CA ARG A 123 3.77 -5.21 20.93
C ARG A 123 4.19 -3.80 20.53
N PHE A 124 3.79 -2.78 21.29
CA PHE A 124 4.17 -1.39 21.05
C PHE A 124 5.68 -1.19 21.07
N ILE A 125 6.39 -1.80 22.02
CA ILE A 125 7.87 -1.75 22.10
C ILE A 125 8.50 -2.40 20.87
N ALA A 126 7.93 -3.49 20.35
CA ALA A 126 8.44 -4.19 19.18
C ALA A 126 8.13 -3.42 17.87
N THR A 127 6.89 -3.01 17.70
CA THR A 127 6.42 -2.40 16.43
C THR A 127 6.64 -0.89 16.35
N GLY A 128 6.74 -0.19 17.47
CA GLY A 128 6.85 1.27 17.56
C GLY A 128 5.54 2.01 17.27
N THR A 129 4.40 1.33 17.16
CA THR A 129 3.10 1.94 16.84
C THR A 129 1.98 1.42 17.73
N GLY A 130 1.01 2.31 18.10
CA GLY A 130 -0.21 1.93 18.82
C GLY A 130 -1.22 1.24 17.90
N MET A 131 -2.15 0.49 18.50
CA MET A 131 -3.21 -0.19 17.78
C MET A 131 -4.33 0.79 17.38
N PHE A 132 -4.77 0.74 16.12
CA PHE A 132 -5.93 1.48 15.64
C PHE A 132 -6.67 0.72 14.53
N SER A 133 -7.87 1.20 14.17
CA SER A 133 -8.76 0.48 13.25
C SER A 133 -8.25 0.34 11.82
N GLY A 134 -7.42 1.28 11.36
CA GLY A 134 -6.84 1.24 10.02
C GLY A 134 -5.70 0.25 9.84
N GLN A 135 -5.15 -0.29 10.94
CA GLN A 135 -4.08 -1.28 10.84
C GLN A 135 -4.57 -2.61 10.27
N GLN A 136 -3.73 -3.22 9.46
CA GLN A 136 -4.01 -4.51 8.81
C GLN A 136 -4.37 -5.60 9.84
N SER A 137 -3.69 -5.65 10.99
CA SER A 137 -3.98 -6.60 12.07
C SER A 137 -5.40 -6.49 12.62
N SER A 138 -5.86 -5.26 12.91
CA SER A 138 -7.23 -5.00 13.38
C SER A 138 -8.27 -5.35 12.32
N GLN A 139 -8.00 -4.98 11.07
CA GLN A 139 -8.91 -5.24 9.95
C GLN A 139 -9.01 -6.73 9.64
N LEU A 140 -7.90 -7.48 9.63
CA LEU A 140 -7.91 -8.91 9.40
C LEU A 140 -8.70 -9.66 10.49
N LEU A 141 -8.54 -9.29 11.79
CA LEU A 141 -9.32 -9.86 12.88
C LEU A 141 -10.81 -9.56 12.76
N PHE A 142 -11.17 -8.34 12.32
CA PHE A 142 -12.56 -8.01 12.04
C PHE A 142 -13.10 -8.84 10.87
N MET A 143 -12.33 -8.98 9.80
CA MET A 143 -12.70 -9.78 8.63
C MET A 143 -12.86 -11.28 9.00
N GLU A 144 -12.06 -11.80 9.90
CA GLU A 144 -12.17 -13.18 10.35
C GLU A 144 -13.56 -13.50 10.93
N THR A 145 -14.13 -12.52 11.64
CA THR A 145 -15.44 -12.69 12.26
C THR A 145 -16.61 -12.34 11.34
N HIS A 146 -16.45 -11.32 10.48
CA HIS A 146 -17.55 -10.71 9.74
C HIS A 146 -17.47 -10.89 8.22
N HIS A 147 -16.29 -11.28 7.69
CA HIS A 147 -16.03 -11.42 6.25
C HIS A 147 -15.17 -12.65 5.94
N ARG A 148 -15.43 -13.75 6.65
CA ARG A 148 -14.66 -15.01 6.56
C ARG A 148 -14.53 -15.50 5.12
N GLU A 149 -15.60 -15.44 4.33
CA GLU A 149 -15.59 -15.88 2.93
C GLU A 149 -14.60 -15.07 2.06
N THR A 150 -14.34 -13.80 2.40
CA THR A 150 -13.35 -12.97 1.72
C THR A 150 -11.95 -13.43 2.09
N LEU A 151 -11.69 -13.68 3.37
CA LEU A 151 -10.38 -14.17 3.83
C LEU A 151 -10.06 -15.56 3.27
N ASP A 152 -11.03 -16.45 3.17
CA ASP A 152 -10.83 -17.82 2.66
C ASP A 152 -10.35 -17.82 1.19
N LYS A 153 -10.75 -16.81 0.41
CA LYS A 153 -10.28 -16.60 -0.96
C LYS A 153 -8.88 -15.98 -1.02
N ALA A 154 -8.52 -15.18 -0.01
CA ALA A 154 -7.26 -14.48 0.03
C ALA A 154 -6.07 -15.44 0.25
N LYS A 155 -4.94 -15.14 -0.36
CA LYS A 155 -3.67 -15.86 -0.17
C LYS A 155 -2.53 -14.94 0.20
N THR A 156 -2.69 -13.63 0.02
CA THR A 156 -1.70 -12.63 0.40
C THR A 156 -2.42 -11.34 0.82
N ALA A 157 -1.99 -10.78 1.94
CA ALA A 157 -2.34 -9.45 2.37
C ALA A 157 -1.16 -8.52 2.09
N PHE A 158 -1.39 -7.49 1.32
CA PHE A 158 -0.45 -6.44 0.98
C PHE A 158 -0.82 -5.13 1.67
N HIS A 159 0.09 -4.17 1.65
CA HIS A 159 -0.19 -2.75 1.72
C HIS A 159 -0.22 -2.15 0.30
N CYS A 160 -0.60 -0.89 0.17
CA CYS A 160 -0.75 -0.24 -1.15
C CYS A 160 0.51 -0.35 -2.02
N LYS A 161 1.67 0.00 -1.47
CA LYS A 161 2.94 -0.04 -2.22
C LYS A 161 3.38 -1.46 -2.59
N ASP A 162 3.05 -2.47 -1.74
CA ASP A 162 3.35 -3.88 -2.02
C ASP A 162 2.53 -4.38 -3.22
N TRP A 163 1.24 -3.97 -3.31
CA TRP A 163 0.40 -4.23 -4.47
C TRP A 163 0.99 -3.64 -5.75
N ILE A 164 1.40 -2.37 -5.72
CA ILE A 164 2.01 -1.71 -6.89
C ILE A 164 3.33 -2.37 -7.25
N TYR A 165 4.17 -2.71 -6.26
CA TYR A 165 5.41 -3.44 -6.49
C TYR A 165 5.15 -4.81 -7.13
N TYR A 166 4.16 -5.55 -6.62
CA TYR A 166 3.76 -6.83 -7.20
C TYR A 166 3.30 -6.69 -8.66
N LYS A 167 2.49 -5.69 -8.97
CA LYS A 167 2.03 -5.43 -10.36
C LYS A 167 3.17 -5.03 -11.30
N LEU A 168 4.21 -4.39 -10.80
CA LEU A 168 5.39 -4.01 -11.58
C LEU A 168 6.34 -5.19 -11.84
N THR A 169 6.45 -6.13 -10.90
CA THR A 169 7.52 -7.13 -10.89
C THR A 169 7.05 -8.58 -10.92
N GLY A 170 5.81 -8.86 -10.54
CA GLY A 170 5.29 -10.21 -10.28
C GLY A 170 5.80 -10.83 -8.97
N ILE A 171 6.61 -10.09 -8.18
CA ILE A 171 7.21 -10.59 -6.95
C ILE A 171 6.39 -10.12 -5.76
N LYS A 172 5.99 -11.05 -4.88
CA LYS A 172 5.33 -10.76 -3.61
C LYS A 172 6.40 -10.41 -2.58
N ALA A 173 6.47 -9.15 -2.21
CA ALA A 173 7.40 -8.63 -1.21
C ALA A 173 6.79 -7.43 -0.50
N THR A 174 7.29 -7.15 0.68
CA THR A 174 7.04 -5.94 1.47
C THR A 174 8.37 -5.40 1.96
N ASP A 175 8.36 -4.27 2.63
CA ASP A 175 9.54 -3.68 3.26
C ASP A 175 9.31 -3.36 4.75
N PRO A 176 10.36 -3.10 5.53
CA PRO A 176 10.26 -2.88 6.97
C PRO A 176 9.39 -1.69 7.36
N SER A 177 9.15 -0.71 6.48
CA SER A 177 8.39 0.50 6.82
C SER A 177 6.89 0.25 7.01
N GLU A 178 6.37 -0.91 6.56
CA GLU A 178 4.98 -1.32 6.83
C GLU A 178 4.93 -2.59 7.68
N SER A 179 5.68 -3.60 7.27
CA SER A 179 5.60 -4.92 7.87
C SER A 179 6.05 -4.93 9.34
N CYS A 180 7.12 -4.19 9.67
CA CYS A 180 7.60 -4.12 11.04
C CYS A 180 6.63 -3.40 11.98
N PHE A 181 5.87 -2.41 11.49
CA PHE A 181 4.84 -1.73 12.28
C PHE A 181 3.57 -2.57 12.49
N THR A 182 3.33 -3.56 11.65
CA THR A 182 2.14 -4.41 11.72
C THR A 182 2.41 -5.72 12.47
N PHE A 183 3.46 -6.45 12.11
CA PHE A 183 3.71 -7.82 12.58
C PHE A 183 5.15 -8.10 13.00
N GLY A 184 6.06 -7.14 12.93
CA GLY A 184 7.48 -7.34 13.17
C GLY A 184 8.05 -6.51 14.30
N ASN A 185 9.36 -6.43 14.31
CA ASN A 185 10.13 -5.60 15.21
C ASN A 185 10.90 -4.55 14.41
N PHE A 186 10.52 -3.28 14.58
CA PHE A 186 11.10 -2.20 13.79
C PHE A 186 12.59 -1.94 14.09
N ARG A 187 13.09 -2.37 15.27
CA ARG A 187 14.51 -2.21 15.65
C ARG A 187 15.40 -3.25 15.00
N THR A 188 14.94 -4.51 14.96
CA THR A 188 15.69 -5.62 14.34
C THR A 188 15.35 -5.77 12.86
N GLN A 189 14.22 -5.21 12.41
CA GLN A 189 13.64 -5.37 11.07
C GLN A 189 13.33 -6.84 10.72
N GLU A 190 12.94 -7.60 11.73
CA GLU A 190 12.57 -9.03 11.64
C GLU A 190 11.07 -9.22 11.97
N TYR A 191 10.53 -10.37 11.53
CA TYR A 191 9.16 -10.80 11.77
C TYR A 191 9.09 -11.83 12.90
#